data_803577c15f07d7a7c3c078712071b7d9
#
_entry.id   803577c15f07d7a7c3c078712071b7d9
#
_cell.length_a   1.000
_cell.length_b   1.000
_cell.length_c   1.000
_cell.angle_alpha   90.00
_cell.angle_beta   90.00
_cell.angle_gamma   90.00
#
_symmetry.space_group_name_H-M   'P 1'
#
loop_
_entity.id
_entity.type
_entity.pdbx_description
1 polymer ?
#
loop_
_entity_poly.entity_id
_entity_poly.type
_entity_poly.pdbx_seq_one_letter_code
_entity_poly.pdbx_strand_id
1 'polypeptide(L)'
;LPCIVHVGVFFEPPRSLSKKKRAELFETGGFHAIKPDLDNVVKAALDGICGENMAILDDKQIIEICSYKTYAESARLTIDVYEVTSDVDRFASRWRAHEQVDVAISPI
;
A
#
# COMPACT_ATOMS: atom_id res chain seq x y z
N LEU A 1 -12.44 12.96 11.12
CA LEU A 1 -13.24 11.88 10.54
C LEU A 1 -12.46 10.56 10.53
N PRO A 2 -13.12 9.43 10.70
CA PRO A 2 -12.45 8.14 10.55
C PRO A 2 -11.90 7.94 9.14
N CYS A 3 -10.79 7.22 9.03
CA CYS A 3 -10.13 6.99 7.76
C CYS A 3 -9.84 5.52 7.53
N ILE A 4 -9.86 5.11 6.26
CA ILE A 4 -9.37 3.82 5.80
C ILE A 4 -8.12 4.10 4.98
N VAL A 5 -7.06 3.34 5.21
CA VAL A 5 -5.77 3.54 4.53
C VAL A 5 -5.37 2.27 3.78
N HIS A 6 -5.01 2.43 2.52
CA HIS A 6 -4.45 1.35 1.71
C HIS A 6 -3.00 1.67 1.39
N VAL A 7 -2.11 0.72 1.65
CA VAL A 7 -0.68 0.89 1.43
C VAL A 7 -0.18 -0.22 0.51
N GLY A 8 0.31 0.16 -0.65
CA GLY A 8 0.96 -0.76 -1.57
C GLY A 8 2.45 -0.49 -1.61
N VAL A 9 3.25 -1.54 -1.43
CA VAL A 9 4.71 -1.42 -1.45
C VAL A 9 5.26 -2.26 -2.59
N PHE A 10 5.94 -1.60 -3.52
CA PHE A 10 6.43 -2.22 -4.75
C PHE A 10 7.95 -2.17 -4.78
N PHE A 11 8.56 -3.32 -4.96
CA PHE A 11 10.01 -3.48 -5.03
C PHE A 11 10.44 -3.92 -6.42
N GLU A 12 11.54 -3.38 -6.89
CA GLU A 12 12.15 -3.91 -8.10
C GLU A 12 12.84 -5.24 -7.78
N PRO A 13 12.76 -6.24 -8.67
CA PRO A 13 13.58 -7.43 -8.51
C PRO A 13 15.06 -7.09 -8.52
N PRO A 14 15.91 -7.89 -7.85
CA PRO A 14 17.36 -7.66 -7.88
C PRO A 14 17.89 -7.57 -9.30
N ARG A 15 18.77 -6.64 -9.56
CA ARG A 15 19.39 -6.47 -10.88
C ARG A 15 20.22 -7.68 -11.31
N SER A 16 20.66 -8.49 -10.34
CA SER A 16 21.41 -9.70 -10.60
C SER A 16 20.58 -10.82 -11.22
N LEU A 17 19.25 -10.72 -11.18
CA LEU A 17 18.39 -11.72 -11.80
C LEU A 17 18.47 -11.65 -13.32
N SER A 18 18.57 -12.83 -13.97
CA SER A 18 18.49 -12.91 -15.41
C SER A 18 17.09 -12.53 -15.88
N LYS A 19 16.97 -12.19 -17.17
CA LYS A 19 15.65 -11.88 -17.76
C LYS A 19 14.67 -13.05 -17.61
N LYS A 20 15.17 -14.27 -17.74
CA LYS A 20 14.35 -15.47 -17.59
C LYS A 20 13.81 -15.61 -16.17
N LYS A 21 14.68 -15.46 -15.17
CA LYS A 21 14.27 -15.55 -13.77
C LYS A 21 13.35 -14.41 -13.37
N ARG A 22 13.57 -13.22 -13.89
CA ARG A 22 12.69 -12.06 -13.67
C ARG A 22 11.30 -12.35 -14.21
N ALA A 23 11.20 -12.88 -15.43
CA ALA A 23 9.91 -13.24 -16.01
C ALA A 23 9.21 -14.32 -15.22
N GLU A 24 9.93 -15.35 -14.77
CA GLU A 24 9.38 -16.41 -13.93
C GLU A 24 8.83 -15.87 -12.62
N LEU A 25 9.53 -14.91 -12.01
CA LEU A 25 9.09 -14.26 -10.77
C LEU A 25 7.72 -13.63 -10.93
N PHE A 26 7.49 -12.89 -12.02
CA PHE A 26 6.22 -12.25 -12.28
C PHE A 26 5.12 -13.24 -12.66
N GLU A 27 5.46 -14.28 -13.41
CA GLU A 27 4.53 -15.34 -13.79
C GLU A 27 4.01 -16.10 -12.58
N THR A 28 4.81 -16.25 -11.53
CA THR A 28 4.42 -16.93 -10.30
C THR A 28 3.79 -16.02 -9.25
N GLY A 29 3.37 -14.82 -9.63
CA GLY A 29 2.64 -13.91 -8.77
C GLY A 29 3.43 -12.73 -8.26
N GLY A 30 4.74 -12.71 -8.44
CA GLY A 30 5.57 -11.57 -8.02
C GLY A 30 5.59 -11.31 -6.52
N PHE A 31 5.43 -12.33 -5.69
CA PHE A 31 5.35 -12.17 -4.25
C PHE A 31 6.71 -11.80 -3.64
N HIS A 32 6.70 -10.76 -2.82
CA HIS A 32 7.89 -10.32 -2.09
C HIS A 32 7.80 -10.83 -0.66
N ALA A 33 8.43 -11.95 -0.38
CA ALA A 33 8.35 -12.63 0.92
C ALA A 33 9.67 -12.59 1.70
N ILE A 34 10.43 -11.53 1.51
CA ILE A 34 11.70 -11.29 2.21
C ILE A 34 11.66 -9.92 2.88
N LYS A 35 12.72 -9.55 3.58
CA LYS A 35 12.82 -8.23 4.22
C LYS A 35 12.67 -7.11 3.18
N PRO A 36 12.11 -5.95 3.57
CA PRO A 36 11.65 -5.60 4.92
C PRO A 36 10.29 -6.20 5.26
N ASP A 37 10.00 -6.33 6.55
CA ASP A 37 8.71 -6.79 7.03
C ASP A 37 7.62 -5.77 6.68
N LEU A 38 6.48 -6.26 6.24
CA LEU A 38 5.40 -5.38 5.80
C LEU A 38 4.90 -4.45 6.90
N ASP A 39 4.77 -4.94 8.13
CA ASP A 39 4.29 -4.13 9.25
C ASP A 39 5.23 -2.95 9.53
N ASN A 40 6.54 -3.13 9.40
CA ASN A 40 7.50 -2.05 9.57
C ASN A 40 7.38 -0.99 8.48
N VAL A 41 7.16 -1.41 7.23
CA VAL A 41 6.97 -0.47 6.12
C VAL A 41 5.69 0.31 6.29
N VAL A 42 4.61 -0.35 6.67
CA VAL A 42 3.32 0.29 6.91
C VAL A 42 3.44 1.32 8.03
N LYS A 43 4.11 0.98 9.12
CA LYS A 43 4.31 1.90 10.23
C LYS A 43 5.07 3.15 9.78
N ALA A 44 6.15 2.98 9.04
CA ALA A 44 6.91 4.10 8.52
C ALA A 44 6.08 4.98 7.57
N ALA A 45 5.28 4.35 6.71
CA ALA A 45 4.40 5.08 5.80
C ALA A 45 3.34 5.90 6.55
N LEU A 46 2.72 5.30 7.57
CA LEU A 46 1.72 5.99 8.38
C LEU A 46 2.32 7.15 9.17
N ASP A 47 3.52 6.98 9.73
CA ASP A 47 4.22 8.05 10.42
C ASP A 47 4.50 9.24 9.49
N GLY A 48 4.68 8.98 8.20
CA GLY A 48 4.92 10.01 7.22
C GLY A 48 3.69 10.80 6.79
N ILE A 49 2.48 10.28 7.02
CA ILE A 49 1.24 10.94 6.57
C ILE A 49 0.36 11.41 7.73
N CYS A 50 0.71 11.09 8.96
CA CYS A 50 -0.04 11.50 10.15
C CYS A 50 0.64 12.68 10.86
N GLY A 51 -0.15 13.64 11.34
CA GLY A 51 0.34 14.77 12.10
C GLY A 51 -0.33 16.06 11.67
N GLU A 52 0.06 17.17 12.33
CA GLU A 52 -0.45 18.49 11.95
C GLU A 52 -0.04 18.82 10.51
N ASN A 53 -0.98 19.34 9.75
CA ASN A 53 -0.79 19.72 8.34
C ASN A 53 -0.44 18.53 7.43
N MET A 54 -0.67 17.31 7.89
CA MET A 54 -0.51 16.10 7.10
C MET A 54 -1.85 15.60 6.58
N ALA A 55 -1.83 14.55 5.75
CA ALA A 55 -3.04 13.97 5.18
C ALA A 55 -4.01 13.46 6.25
N ILE A 56 -3.47 12.96 7.36
CA ILE A 56 -4.24 12.50 8.51
C ILE A 56 -3.73 13.25 9.74
N LEU A 57 -4.65 13.86 10.48
CA LEU A 57 -4.29 14.65 11.66
C LEU A 57 -3.72 13.79 12.79
N ASP A 58 -4.32 12.63 13.01
CA ASP A 58 -3.96 11.74 14.12
C ASP A 58 -4.18 10.29 13.68
N ASP A 59 -3.24 9.41 13.99
CA ASP A 59 -3.33 7.99 13.62
C ASP A 59 -4.52 7.27 14.26
N LYS A 60 -5.09 7.82 15.34
CA LYS A 60 -6.34 7.31 15.93
C LYS A 60 -7.51 7.34 14.95
N GLN A 61 -7.46 8.18 13.94
CA GLN A 61 -8.52 8.26 12.93
C GLN A 61 -8.53 7.05 12.02
N ILE A 62 -7.45 6.31 11.96
CA ILE A 62 -7.34 5.12 11.08
C ILE A 62 -8.08 3.96 11.71
N ILE A 63 -9.14 3.51 11.05
CA ILE A 63 -9.97 2.42 11.55
C ILE A 63 -9.77 1.13 10.75
N GLU A 64 -9.10 1.20 9.62
CA GLU A 64 -8.84 0.03 8.79
C GLU A 64 -7.60 0.28 7.95
N ILE A 65 -6.75 -0.73 7.86
CA ILE A 65 -5.55 -0.70 7.01
C ILE A 65 -5.58 -1.93 6.12
N CYS A 66 -5.40 -1.72 4.82
CA CYS A 66 -5.17 -2.78 3.87
C CYS A 66 -3.80 -2.55 3.25
N SER A 67 -2.92 -3.52 3.35
CA SER A 67 -1.55 -3.35 2.90
C SER A 67 -0.99 -4.62 2.25
N TYR A 68 -0.04 -4.43 1.35
CA TYR A 68 0.65 -5.53 0.70
C TYR A 68 2.01 -5.06 0.20
N LYS A 69 2.90 -6.02 -0.02
CA LYS A 69 4.17 -5.79 -0.68
C LYS A 69 4.35 -6.81 -1.80
N THR A 70 4.90 -6.37 -2.91
CA THR A 70 5.07 -7.21 -4.09
C THR A 70 6.22 -6.70 -4.94
N TYR A 71 6.66 -7.50 -5.89
CA TYR A 71 7.60 -7.05 -6.91
C TYR A 71 6.86 -6.34 -8.03
N ALA A 72 7.52 -5.35 -8.63
CA ALA A 72 7.01 -4.62 -9.78
C ALA A 72 8.19 -4.16 -10.64
N GLU A 73 7.89 -3.66 -11.83
CA GLU A 73 8.92 -3.15 -12.74
C GLU A 73 9.68 -1.97 -12.16
N SER A 74 9.03 -1.16 -11.33
CA SER A 74 9.68 -0.03 -10.67
C SER A 74 9.30 0.03 -9.20
N ALA A 75 10.25 0.42 -8.37
CA ALA A 75 10.01 0.61 -6.95
C ALA A 75 9.10 1.81 -6.72
N ARG A 76 8.08 1.64 -5.87
CA ARG A 76 7.18 2.74 -5.52
C ARG A 76 6.38 2.41 -4.27
N LEU A 77 5.83 3.44 -3.67
CA LEU A 77 4.91 3.34 -2.56
C LEU A 77 3.60 3.99 -2.98
N THR A 78 2.50 3.29 -2.77
CA THR A 78 1.17 3.85 -2.98
C THR A 78 0.46 3.95 -1.64
N ILE A 79 -0.14 5.10 -1.37
CA ILE A 79 -0.92 5.32 -0.16
C ILE A 79 -2.24 5.97 -0.57
N ASP A 80 -3.34 5.32 -0.25
CA ASP A 80 -4.68 5.83 -0.49
C ASP A 80 -5.38 6.02 0.84
N VAL A 81 -5.94 7.21 1.05
CA VAL A 81 -6.66 7.55 2.26
C VAL A 81 -8.11 7.84 1.90
N TYR A 82 -9.03 7.14 2.55
CA TYR A 82 -10.46 7.32 2.36
C TYR A 82 -11.09 7.82 3.64
N GLU A 83 -11.76 8.96 3.58
CA GLU A 83 -12.57 9.43 4.71
C GLU A 83 -13.88 8.68 4.76
N VAL A 84 -14.30 8.34 5.97
CA VAL A 84 -15.56 7.64 6.19
C VAL A 84 -16.57 8.62 6.75
N THR A 85 -17.62 8.90 5.99
CA THR A 85 -18.66 9.85 6.37
C THR A 85 -19.90 9.16 6.93
N SER A 86 -20.05 7.87 6.67
CA SER A 86 -21.16 7.05 7.17
C SER A 86 -20.77 5.57 7.13
N ASP A 87 -21.55 4.72 7.81
CA ASP A 87 -21.35 3.28 7.78
C ASP A 87 -21.46 2.71 6.38
N VAL A 88 -22.38 3.27 5.59
CA VAL A 88 -22.57 2.85 4.20
C VAL A 88 -21.35 3.18 3.36
N ASP A 89 -20.82 4.37 3.51
CA ASP A 89 -19.61 4.79 2.78
C ASP A 89 -18.42 3.93 3.17
N ARG A 90 -18.27 3.63 4.45
CA ARG A 90 -17.22 2.76 4.94
C ARG A 90 -17.29 1.39 4.29
N PHE A 91 -18.48 0.80 4.26
CA PHE A 91 -18.71 -0.50 3.67
C PHE A 91 -18.45 -0.49 2.15
N ALA A 92 -18.94 0.52 1.48
CA ALA A 92 -18.72 0.69 0.05
C ALA A 92 -17.23 0.87 -0.27
N SER A 93 -16.49 1.60 0.56
CA SER A 93 -15.05 1.79 0.38
C SER A 93 -14.30 0.47 0.47
N ARG A 94 -14.66 -0.40 1.39
CA ARG A 94 -14.04 -1.72 1.52
C ARG A 94 -14.23 -2.55 0.26
N TRP A 95 -15.43 -2.56 -0.29
CA TRP A 95 -15.71 -3.30 -1.52
C TRP A 95 -14.97 -2.71 -2.71
N ARG A 96 -14.95 -1.39 -2.83
CA ARG A 96 -14.22 -0.73 -3.91
C ARG A 96 -12.73 -1.01 -3.84
N ALA A 97 -12.18 -1.12 -2.64
CA ALA A 97 -10.78 -1.42 -2.45
C ALA A 97 -10.39 -2.77 -3.06
N HIS A 98 -11.30 -3.75 -3.05
CA HIS A 98 -11.06 -5.04 -3.68
C HIS A 98 -11.15 -5.00 -5.21
N GLU A 99 -11.87 -4.04 -5.75
CA GLU A 99 -12.07 -3.90 -7.19
C GLU A 99 -11.07 -2.96 -7.83
N GLN A 100 -10.66 -1.93 -7.11
CA GLN A 100 -9.75 -0.90 -7.61
C GLN A 100 -8.38 -1.08 -6.97
N VAL A 101 -7.43 -1.47 -7.77
CA VAL A 101 -6.11 -1.87 -7.26
C VAL A 101 -5.11 -0.73 -7.25
N ASP A 102 -5.37 0.36 -7.96
CA ASP A 102 -4.32 1.33 -8.25
C ASP A 102 -4.86 2.75 -8.28
N VAL A 103 -5.18 3.26 -7.10
CA VAL A 103 -5.86 4.54 -7.01
C VAL A 103 -4.91 5.71 -6.88
N ALA A 104 -3.91 5.65 -6.04
CA ALA A 104 -2.96 6.72 -5.90
C ALA A 104 -1.55 6.19 -5.87
N ILE A 105 -0.63 6.85 -6.55
CA ILE A 105 0.75 6.43 -6.65
C ILE A 105 1.65 7.57 -6.24
N SER A 106 2.47 7.32 -5.22
CA SER A 106 3.53 8.23 -4.80
C SER A 106 4.86 7.52 -5.04
N PRO A 107 5.75 8.10 -5.85
CA PRO A 107 7.07 7.51 -6.08
C PRO A 107 7.87 7.45 -4.77
N ILE A 108 8.59 6.37 -4.60
CA ILE A 108 9.48 6.21 -3.45
C ILE A 108 10.80 6.92 -3.73
#